data_d36c591aec8494d06472728c5ccf02c5
#
_entry.id   d36c591aec8494d06472728c5ccf02c5
#
_cell.length_a   1.000
_cell.length_b   1.000
_cell.length_c   1.000
_cell.angle_alpha   90.00
_cell.angle_beta   90.00
_cell.angle_gamma   90.00
#
_symmetry.space_group_name_H-M   'P 1'
#
loop_
_entity.id
_entity.type
_entity.pdbx_description
1 polymer ?
#
loop_
_entity_poly.entity_id
_entity_poly.type
_entity_poly.pdbx_seq_one_letter_code
_entity_poly.pdbx_strand_id
1 'polypeptide(L)'
;MFDYNGNYLPGFPVYIPNSAVNPGNILSIYDLDGDGKLEIITVKQNIIYVLNHDGTFRSGWPRIIDFGERTFISTFAIGDLNNDNIPEMIFPSSIAPSWDSNKIFILSPDGNDLNFSPINSDSNYFFEFFDNPVIYKDNGKSKIAIVSNNSPNGMPNTYKSRFTIYNNEGEIEERSYQNPLFRNESLTAGNYNNSDYFFIFGNSFFQVFGYTDNGSLMPGFPIFSPVLQYRSTSIGKLTDKFCFVSFPGNQDTVGGMGLRGYLSFWNTDAQELSWSPLRPKGLPASAPTFCDLNNDGQADMLLTSNGFINGGDGCGLYAWTFPGVSYNTENFPWPMYGHDRYRTFQHGFIPPDEPVGIQPYSTEVPDRFSLSQNYPNPFNPSTVINYELRVTGFAKLIVYDVLGHNVATLVNEKQNAGSYRISFEGRNLSSGVYFYKLDAGEFSETKRMILLK
;
A
#
# COMPACT_ATOMS: atom_id res chain seq x y z
N MET A 1 -11.30 6.04 -15.60
CA MET A 1 -10.31 7.08 -15.19
C MET A 1 -10.74 8.44 -15.69
N PHE A 2 -10.40 9.49 -14.95
CA PHE A 2 -10.73 10.87 -15.28
C PHE A 2 -9.46 11.73 -15.20
N ASP A 3 -9.41 12.78 -16.00
CA ASP A 3 -8.44 13.86 -15.84
C ASP A 3 -8.82 14.75 -14.61
N TYR A 4 -7.98 15.73 -14.30
CA TYR A 4 -8.24 16.66 -13.19
C TYR A 4 -9.45 17.60 -13.43
N ASN A 5 -9.97 17.68 -14.66
CA ASN A 5 -11.19 18.42 -15.00
C ASN A 5 -12.46 17.55 -14.94
N GLY A 6 -12.31 16.26 -14.64
CA GLY A 6 -13.41 15.31 -14.59
C GLY A 6 -13.81 14.71 -15.94
N ASN A 7 -13.01 14.87 -17.01
CA ASN A 7 -13.26 14.23 -18.28
C ASN A 7 -12.69 12.82 -18.27
N TYR A 8 -13.36 11.92 -18.98
CA TYR A 8 -12.81 10.58 -19.20
C TYR A 8 -11.50 10.64 -19.97
N LEU A 9 -10.51 9.89 -19.51
CA LEU A 9 -9.30 9.66 -20.29
C LEU A 9 -9.61 8.79 -21.52
N PRO A 10 -8.85 8.94 -22.62
CA PRO A 10 -8.98 8.05 -23.79
C PRO A 10 -8.90 6.59 -23.38
N GLY A 11 -9.78 5.75 -23.97
CA GLY A 11 -9.89 4.33 -23.62
C GLY A 11 -10.75 4.03 -22.37
N PHE A 12 -11.23 5.03 -21.63
CA PHE A 12 -12.08 4.85 -20.46
C PHE A 12 -13.48 5.45 -20.66
N PRO A 13 -14.54 4.90 -20.02
CA PRO A 13 -14.50 3.74 -19.11
C PRO A 13 -14.31 2.40 -19.83
N VAL A 14 -13.58 1.47 -19.21
CA VAL A 14 -13.50 0.08 -19.67
C VAL A 14 -14.63 -0.72 -19.04
N TYR A 15 -15.38 -1.44 -19.87
CA TYR A 15 -16.44 -2.33 -19.40
C TYR A 15 -15.93 -3.76 -19.27
N ILE A 16 -15.93 -4.28 -18.04
CA ILE A 16 -15.57 -5.67 -17.74
C ILE A 16 -16.86 -6.51 -17.81
N PRO A 17 -16.93 -7.51 -18.71
CA PRO A 17 -18.12 -8.35 -18.86
C PRO A 17 -18.47 -9.14 -17.60
N ASN A 18 -19.74 -9.48 -17.43
CA ASN A 18 -20.34 -10.24 -16.33
C ASN A 18 -20.50 -9.48 -15.00
N SER A 19 -21.76 -9.35 -14.60
CA SER A 19 -22.24 -8.39 -13.61
C SER A 19 -22.52 -8.95 -12.22
N ALA A 20 -21.90 -10.03 -11.78
CA ALA A 20 -22.01 -10.42 -10.39
C ALA A 20 -21.18 -9.45 -9.53
N VAL A 21 -21.85 -8.71 -8.66
CA VAL A 21 -21.20 -7.78 -7.73
C VAL A 21 -20.51 -8.60 -6.65
N ASN A 22 -19.19 -8.68 -6.70
CA ASN A 22 -18.41 -9.14 -5.55
C ASN A 22 -17.97 -7.91 -4.74
N PRO A 23 -18.22 -7.87 -3.44
CA PRO A 23 -17.87 -6.73 -2.60
C PRO A 23 -16.36 -6.54 -2.40
N GLY A 24 -15.52 -7.41 -2.96
CA GLY A 24 -14.07 -7.42 -2.77
C GLY A 24 -13.23 -7.05 -3.99
N ASN A 25 -13.79 -6.35 -4.97
CA ASN A 25 -12.99 -5.92 -6.14
C ASN A 25 -11.87 -4.99 -5.70
N ILE A 26 -10.64 -5.50 -5.67
CA ILE A 26 -9.44 -4.73 -5.43
C ILE A 26 -8.89 -4.30 -6.77
N LEU A 27 -8.51 -3.04 -6.83
CA LEU A 27 -7.82 -2.46 -7.94
C LEU A 27 -6.42 -2.10 -7.47
N SER A 28 -5.41 -2.60 -8.15
CA SER A 28 -4.01 -2.19 -7.98
C SER A 28 -3.49 -1.60 -9.28
N ILE A 29 -2.50 -0.76 -9.16
CA ILE A 29 -1.78 -0.21 -10.32
C ILE A 29 -0.29 -0.49 -10.13
N TYR A 30 0.39 -0.88 -11.19
CA TYR A 30 1.81 -1.21 -11.15
C TYR A 30 2.42 -1.11 -12.54
N ASP A 31 3.68 -0.68 -12.64
CA ASP A 31 4.47 -0.77 -13.88
C ASP A 31 5.01 -2.21 -14.02
N LEU A 32 4.25 -3.04 -14.72
CA LEU A 32 4.53 -4.48 -14.82
C LEU A 32 5.63 -4.83 -15.81
N ASP A 33 5.99 -3.92 -16.73
CA ASP A 33 7.01 -4.17 -17.77
C ASP A 33 8.17 -3.18 -17.76
N GLY A 34 8.18 -2.23 -16.82
CA GLY A 34 9.26 -1.28 -16.66
C GLY A 34 9.27 -0.17 -17.73
N ASP A 35 8.14 0.06 -18.43
CA ASP A 35 8.04 1.08 -19.48
C ASP A 35 7.74 2.50 -18.90
N GLY A 36 7.56 2.59 -17.59
CA GLY A 36 7.24 3.83 -16.86
C GLY A 36 5.75 4.20 -16.91
N LYS A 37 4.89 3.33 -17.43
CA LYS A 37 3.44 3.51 -17.38
C LYS A 37 2.83 2.43 -16.49
N LEU A 38 1.71 2.76 -15.89
CA LEU A 38 1.09 1.88 -14.90
C LEU A 38 -0.01 1.03 -15.55
N GLU A 39 0.08 -0.27 -15.38
CA GLU A 39 -0.99 -1.21 -15.67
C GLU A 39 -2.00 -1.20 -14.54
N ILE A 40 -3.25 -1.51 -14.89
CA ILE A 40 -4.36 -1.62 -13.97
C ILE A 40 -4.69 -3.09 -13.78
N ILE A 41 -4.54 -3.58 -12.57
CA ILE A 41 -4.79 -4.97 -12.20
C ILE A 41 -6.08 -5.02 -11.37
N THR A 42 -7.00 -5.88 -11.75
CA THR A 42 -8.23 -6.12 -10.98
C THR A 42 -8.70 -7.56 -11.13
N VAL A 43 -9.43 -8.01 -10.13
CA VAL A 43 -9.97 -9.35 -10.08
C VAL A 43 -11.48 -9.29 -10.01
N LYS A 44 -12.16 -10.17 -10.75
CA LYS A 44 -13.60 -10.36 -10.68
C LYS A 44 -13.92 -11.84 -10.61
N GLN A 45 -14.40 -12.30 -9.46
CA GLN A 45 -14.59 -13.72 -9.18
C GLN A 45 -13.29 -14.51 -9.32
N ASN A 46 -13.17 -15.31 -10.38
CA ASN A 46 -12.00 -16.11 -10.71
C ASN A 46 -11.27 -15.61 -11.97
N ILE A 47 -11.57 -14.38 -12.42
CA ILE A 47 -10.96 -13.81 -13.61
C ILE A 47 -10.08 -12.63 -13.20
N ILE A 48 -8.84 -12.67 -13.62
CA ILE A 48 -7.86 -11.61 -13.45
C ILE A 48 -7.82 -10.79 -14.72
N TYR A 49 -7.95 -9.49 -14.59
CA TYR A 49 -7.84 -8.53 -15.68
C TYR A 49 -6.61 -7.67 -15.48
N VAL A 50 -5.81 -7.54 -16.52
CA VAL A 50 -4.70 -6.59 -16.58
C VAL A 50 -4.92 -5.70 -17.79
N LEU A 51 -4.96 -4.40 -17.55
CA LEU A 51 -5.18 -3.39 -18.57
C LEU A 51 -3.95 -2.50 -18.63
N ASN A 52 -3.56 -2.13 -19.83
CA ASN A 52 -2.56 -1.10 -20.06
C ASN A 52 -3.11 0.27 -19.60
N HIS A 53 -2.22 1.24 -19.43
CA HIS A 53 -2.54 2.62 -19.05
C HIS A 53 -3.59 3.31 -19.98
N ASP A 54 -3.76 2.84 -21.20
CA ASP A 54 -4.72 3.35 -22.21
C ASP A 54 -6.07 2.63 -22.19
N GLY A 55 -6.29 1.70 -21.25
CA GLY A 55 -7.52 0.93 -21.10
C GLY A 55 -7.64 -0.30 -22.00
N THR A 56 -6.65 -0.60 -22.83
CA THR A 56 -6.60 -1.85 -23.62
C THR A 56 -6.20 -3.02 -22.73
N PHE A 57 -6.66 -4.24 -23.04
CA PHE A 57 -6.19 -5.43 -22.34
C PHE A 57 -4.72 -5.71 -22.70
N ARG A 58 -3.92 -5.99 -21.65
CA ARG A 58 -2.55 -6.42 -21.85
C ARG A 58 -2.52 -7.82 -22.51
N SER A 59 -1.50 -8.08 -23.31
CA SER A 59 -1.29 -9.39 -23.94
C SER A 59 -1.19 -10.50 -22.87
N GLY A 60 -1.86 -11.64 -23.10
CA GLY A 60 -1.98 -12.73 -22.13
C GLY A 60 -3.14 -12.60 -21.14
N TRP A 61 -3.86 -11.48 -21.13
CA TRP A 61 -4.98 -11.21 -20.22
C TRP A 61 -6.29 -10.92 -20.98
N PRO A 62 -7.48 -11.21 -20.41
CA PRO A 62 -7.71 -11.71 -19.04
C PRO A 62 -7.35 -13.18 -18.85
N ARG A 63 -7.00 -13.57 -17.63
CA ARG A 63 -6.74 -14.96 -17.26
C ARG A 63 -7.83 -15.49 -16.33
N ILE A 64 -8.32 -16.70 -16.61
CA ILE A 64 -9.29 -17.41 -15.78
C ILE A 64 -8.54 -18.39 -14.90
N ILE A 65 -8.72 -18.28 -13.59
CA ILE A 65 -8.28 -19.25 -12.61
C ILE A 65 -9.48 -20.17 -12.32
N ASP A 66 -9.39 -21.41 -12.78
CA ASP A 66 -10.44 -22.39 -12.60
C ASP A 66 -9.85 -23.74 -12.19
N PHE A 67 -10.19 -24.20 -10.99
CA PHE A 67 -9.79 -25.51 -10.48
C PHE A 67 -10.94 -26.22 -9.75
N GLY A 68 -12.18 -25.79 -9.97
CA GLY A 68 -13.41 -26.38 -9.45
C GLY A 68 -14.61 -25.43 -9.51
N GLU A 69 -15.76 -25.94 -9.16
CA GLU A 69 -17.00 -25.17 -9.15
C GLU A 69 -16.87 -23.97 -8.20
N ARG A 70 -17.26 -22.78 -8.69
CA ARG A 70 -17.23 -21.53 -7.92
C ARG A 70 -15.87 -21.17 -7.35
N THR A 71 -14.82 -21.34 -8.14
CA THR A 71 -13.50 -20.74 -7.82
C THR A 71 -13.62 -19.22 -7.66
N PHE A 72 -13.01 -18.68 -6.64
CA PHE A 72 -12.86 -17.23 -6.46
C PHE A 72 -11.44 -16.89 -6.02
N ILE A 73 -11.02 -15.67 -6.31
CA ILE A 73 -9.73 -15.11 -5.93
C ILE A 73 -9.98 -14.12 -4.79
N SER A 74 -9.17 -14.20 -3.74
CA SER A 74 -9.16 -13.21 -2.66
C SER A 74 -8.37 -11.96 -3.06
N THR A 75 -7.98 -11.15 -2.11
CA THR A 75 -7.06 -10.03 -2.32
C THR A 75 -5.69 -10.53 -2.78
N PHE A 76 -5.04 -9.80 -3.67
CA PHE A 76 -3.75 -10.19 -4.25
C PHE A 76 -2.63 -9.22 -3.84
N ALA A 77 -1.38 -9.65 -4.04
CA ALA A 77 -0.19 -8.82 -3.87
C ALA A 77 0.65 -8.82 -5.14
N ILE A 78 1.45 -7.77 -5.32
CA ILE A 78 2.36 -7.58 -6.46
C ILE A 78 3.74 -7.23 -5.91
N GLY A 79 4.77 -7.91 -6.38
CA GLY A 79 6.16 -7.61 -6.01
C GLY A 79 7.15 -8.60 -6.59
N ASP A 80 8.41 -8.20 -6.60
CA ASP A 80 9.53 -9.03 -7.07
C ASP A 80 9.84 -10.14 -6.04
N LEU A 81 9.30 -11.33 -6.31
CA LEU A 81 9.41 -12.47 -5.40
C LEU A 81 10.72 -13.25 -5.60
N ASN A 82 11.20 -13.33 -6.83
CA ASN A 82 12.38 -14.12 -7.19
C ASN A 82 13.67 -13.29 -7.26
N ASN A 83 13.60 -11.96 -7.04
CA ASN A 83 14.69 -10.97 -7.11
C ASN A 83 15.30 -10.84 -8.52
N ASP A 84 14.50 -10.95 -9.58
CA ASP A 84 14.93 -10.68 -10.95
C ASP A 84 14.56 -9.26 -11.43
N ASN A 85 13.97 -8.44 -10.57
CA ASN A 85 13.42 -7.10 -10.80
C ASN A 85 12.20 -7.08 -11.74
N ILE A 86 11.58 -8.23 -11.98
CA ILE A 86 10.28 -8.34 -12.65
C ILE A 86 9.24 -8.69 -11.58
N PRO A 87 8.15 -7.94 -11.44
CA PRO A 87 7.19 -8.20 -10.38
C PRO A 87 6.35 -9.45 -10.69
N GLU A 88 6.13 -10.27 -9.69
CA GLU A 88 5.12 -11.32 -9.73
C GLU A 88 3.83 -10.85 -9.08
N MET A 89 2.74 -11.48 -9.49
CA MET A 89 1.41 -11.29 -8.93
C MET A 89 0.95 -12.55 -8.20
N ILE A 90 0.56 -12.40 -6.93
CA ILE A 90 0.22 -13.50 -6.02
C ILE A 90 -1.27 -13.51 -5.77
N PHE A 91 -1.97 -14.54 -6.21
CA PHE A 91 -3.42 -14.69 -6.15
C PHE A 91 -3.84 -15.88 -5.29
N PRO A 92 -4.15 -15.69 -4.00
CA PRO A 92 -4.79 -16.70 -3.19
C PRO A 92 -6.20 -17.00 -3.73
N SER A 93 -6.51 -18.26 -3.92
CA SER A 93 -7.76 -18.70 -4.54
C SER A 93 -8.37 -19.88 -3.81
N SER A 94 -9.69 -19.92 -3.73
CA SER A 94 -10.47 -20.94 -3.02
C SER A 94 -11.69 -21.37 -3.80
N ILE A 95 -12.23 -22.55 -3.48
CA ILE A 95 -13.50 -23.05 -4.01
C ILE A 95 -14.61 -22.86 -2.99
N ALA A 96 -15.69 -22.18 -3.39
CA ALA A 96 -16.89 -22.06 -2.57
C ALA A 96 -17.98 -23.01 -3.10
N PRO A 97 -18.84 -23.57 -2.23
CA PRO A 97 -18.90 -23.47 -0.78
C PRO A 97 -18.16 -24.58 -0.03
N SER A 98 -17.50 -25.49 -0.73
CA SER A 98 -16.83 -26.64 -0.10
C SER A 98 -15.63 -26.26 0.74
N TRP A 99 -14.91 -25.19 0.34
CA TRP A 99 -13.73 -24.67 1.02
C TRP A 99 -12.63 -25.71 1.27
N ASP A 100 -12.61 -26.77 0.45
CA ASP A 100 -11.75 -27.95 0.63
C ASP A 100 -10.53 -27.95 -0.29
N SER A 101 -10.42 -26.98 -1.17
CA SER A 101 -9.30 -26.84 -2.08
C SER A 101 -8.89 -25.36 -2.19
N ASN A 102 -7.64 -25.09 -1.90
CA ASN A 102 -7.08 -23.75 -1.90
C ASN A 102 -5.73 -23.75 -2.58
N LYS A 103 -5.49 -22.75 -3.39
CA LYS A 103 -4.25 -22.59 -4.13
C LYS A 103 -3.79 -21.15 -4.11
N ILE A 104 -2.48 -20.96 -4.13
CA ILE A 104 -1.88 -19.65 -4.35
C ILE A 104 -1.25 -19.68 -5.72
N PHE A 105 -1.83 -18.94 -6.66
CA PHE A 105 -1.25 -18.76 -7.99
C PHE A 105 -0.26 -17.62 -7.96
N ILE A 106 0.91 -17.86 -8.55
CA ILE A 106 1.96 -16.86 -8.69
C ILE A 106 2.25 -16.73 -10.17
N LEU A 107 1.96 -15.54 -10.70
CA LEU A 107 1.96 -15.28 -12.12
C LEU A 107 2.96 -14.21 -12.49
N SER A 108 3.65 -14.41 -13.61
CA SER A 108 4.44 -13.35 -14.26
C SER A 108 3.55 -12.24 -14.85
N PRO A 109 4.12 -11.09 -15.23
CA PRO A 109 3.39 -10.01 -15.92
C PRO A 109 2.67 -10.44 -17.19
N ASP A 110 3.14 -11.49 -17.86
CA ASP A 110 2.54 -12.04 -19.08
C ASP A 110 1.47 -13.11 -18.79
N GLY A 111 1.14 -13.34 -17.52
CA GLY A 111 0.11 -14.27 -17.10
C GLY A 111 0.55 -15.75 -17.08
N ASN A 112 1.82 -16.05 -17.17
CA ASN A 112 2.33 -17.40 -17.05
C ASN A 112 2.53 -17.79 -15.58
N ASP A 113 2.29 -19.06 -15.26
CA ASP A 113 2.62 -19.60 -13.93
C ASP A 113 4.13 -19.64 -13.72
N LEU A 114 4.61 -19.28 -12.54
CA LEU A 114 5.96 -19.59 -12.13
C LEU A 114 6.13 -21.10 -11.92
N ASN A 115 7.38 -21.59 -11.97
CA ASN A 115 7.68 -23.02 -11.91
C ASN A 115 7.11 -23.76 -10.69
N PHE A 116 6.90 -23.08 -9.57
CA PHE A 116 6.31 -23.63 -8.34
C PHE A 116 4.83 -23.25 -8.14
N SER A 117 4.22 -22.56 -9.11
CA SER A 117 2.80 -22.21 -9.09
C SER A 117 1.94 -23.33 -9.72
N PRO A 118 0.73 -23.58 -9.19
CA PRO A 118 0.21 -23.04 -7.94
C PRO A 118 0.75 -23.76 -6.70
N ILE A 119 0.97 -23.00 -5.63
CA ILE A 119 1.23 -23.59 -4.31
C ILE A 119 -0.07 -24.19 -3.81
N ASN A 120 -0.07 -25.47 -3.46
CA ASN A 120 -1.23 -26.11 -2.86
C ASN A 120 -1.21 -25.83 -1.35
N SER A 121 -2.23 -25.15 -0.86
CA SER A 121 -2.47 -25.04 0.57
C SER A 121 -2.98 -26.38 1.12
N ASP A 122 -2.86 -26.63 2.42
CA ASP A 122 -3.45 -27.82 3.02
C ASP A 122 -4.97 -27.86 2.80
N SER A 123 -5.48 -29.04 2.48
CA SER A 123 -6.83 -29.34 2.03
C SER A 123 -7.99 -28.94 2.96
N ASN A 124 -7.72 -28.31 4.10
CA ASN A 124 -8.72 -27.91 5.05
C ASN A 124 -8.71 -26.41 5.38
N TYR A 125 -7.90 -25.61 4.67
CA TYR A 125 -7.81 -24.18 4.87
C TYR A 125 -8.18 -23.43 3.60
N PHE A 126 -8.90 -22.35 3.71
CA PHE A 126 -9.34 -21.51 2.60
C PHE A 126 -8.99 -20.05 2.82
N PHE A 127 -8.99 -19.29 1.73
CA PHE A 127 -8.81 -17.84 1.74
C PHE A 127 -10.16 -17.15 1.63
N GLU A 128 -10.44 -16.21 2.50
CA GLU A 128 -11.62 -15.35 2.40
C GLU A 128 -11.35 -14.14 1.49
N PHE A 129 -12.39 -13.39 1.18
CA PHE A 129 -12.31 -12.25 0.25
C PHE A 129 -11.35 -11.14 0.69
N PHE A 130 -11.04 -11.05 1.96
CA PHE A 130 -10.16 -10.01 2.53
C PHE A 130 -8.81 -10.55 2.98
N ASP A 131 -8.57 -11.85 2.83
CA ASP A 131 -7.28 -12.44 3.15
C ASP A 131 -6.27 -12.03 2.07
N ASN A 132 -5.39 -11.10 2.40
CA ASN A 132 -4.35 -10.64 1.50
C ASN A 132 -3.01 -11.30 1.83
N PRO A 133 -2.24 -11.67 0.81
CA PRO A 133 -0.83 -11.95 1.00
C PRO A 133 -0.08 -10.65 1.26
N VAL A 134 1.02 -10.77 1.98
CA VAL A 134 2.01 -9.70 2.17
C VAL A 134 3.34 -10.19 1.65
N ILE A 135 3.94 -9.46 0.74
CA ILE A 135 5.31 -9.69 0.28
C ILE A 135 6.25 -8.84 1.14
N TYR A 136 7.32 -9.43 1.63
CA TYR A 136 8.35 -8.73 2.39
C TYR A 136 9.73 -9.35 2.13
N LYS A 137 10.80 -8.60 2.44
CA LYS A 137 12.18 -9.08 2.22
C LYS A 137 12.87 -9.32 3.56
N ASP A 138 13.21 -10.57 3.83
CA ASP A 138 14.03 -10.97 4.96
C ASP A 138 15.42 -11.40 4.48
N ASN A 139 16.45 -10.71 4.98
CA ASN A 139 17.86 -10.96 4.59
C ASN A 139 18.05 -11.00 3.06
N GLY A 140 17.36 -10.12 2.33
CA GLY A 140 17.45 -10.02 0.87
C GLY A 140 16.66 -11.09 0.10
N LYS A 141 15.97 -11.99 0.79
CA LYS A 141 15.06 -12.98 0.17
C LYS A 141 13.61 -12.53 0.33
N SER A 142 12.87 -12.60 -0.75
CA SER A 142 11.44 -12.32 -0.69
C SER A 142 10.68 -13.49 -0.08
N LYS A 143 9.68 -13.17 0.74
CA LYS A 143 8.80 -14.12 1.42
C LYS A 143 7.34 -13.68 1.26
N ILE A 144 6.43 -14.62 1.44
CA ILE A 144 4.99 -14.38 1.43
C ILE A 144 4.41 -14.73 2.79
N ALA A 145 3.83 -13.77 3.48
CA ALA A 145 3.03 -14.01 4.67
C ALA A 145 1.54 -13.96 4.30
N ILE A 146 0.76 -14.90 4.81
CA ILE A 146 -0.68 -14.96 4.55
C ILE A 146 -1.41 -15.61 5.73
N VAL A 147 -2.65 -15.18 5.94
CA VAL A 147 -3.57 -15.84 6.87
C VAL A 147 -4.62 -16.63 6.07
N SER A 148 -4.94 -17.82 6.52
CA SER A 148 -5.98 -18.66 5.96
C SER A 148 -6.89 -19.21 7.05
N ASN A 149 -8.11 -19.57 6.69
CA ASN A 149 -9.13 -20.05 7.61
C ASN A 149 -9.45 -21.53 7.35
N ASN A 150 -9.79 -22.24 8.40
CA ASN A 150 -10.28 -23.62 8.31
C ASN A 150 -11.72 -23.69 8.83
N SER A 151 -12.61 -24.29 8.05
CA SER A 151 -13.98 -24.59 8.46
C SER A 151 -14.27 -26.08 8.25
N PRO A 152 -13.78 -26.97 9.14
CA PRO A 152 -14.13 -28.37 9.00
C PRO A 152 -15.64 -28.56 9.08
N ASN A 153 -16.23 -29.10 8.03
CA ASN A 153 -17.65 -29.44 7.91
C ASN A 153 -18.63 -28.26 7.77
N GLY A 154 -18.19 -27.06 7.37
CA GLY A 154 -19.11 -25.92 7.18
C GLY A 154 -19.79 -25.43 8.45
N MET A 155 -19.33 -25.85 9.62
CA MET A 155 -19.90 -25.49 10.93
C MET A 155 -19.23 -24.23 11.47
N PRO A 156 -19.97 -23.14 11.73
CA PRO A 156 -19.39 -21.85 12.10
C PRO A 156 -18.62 -21.84 13.45
N ASN A 157 -18.70 -22.87 14.25
CA ASN A 157 -18.13 -22.89 15.60
C ASN A 157 -16.77 -23.63 15.72
N THR A 158 -16.16 -24.01 14.59
CA THR A 158 -14.92 -24.78 14.58
C THR A 158 -13.83 -24.18 13.70
N TYR A 159 -13.96 -22.92 13.34
CA TYR A 159 -12.97 -22.22 12.52
C TYR A 159 -11.62 -22.13 13.25
N LYS A 160 -10.57 -22.43 12.51
CA LYS A 160 -9.20 -22.18 12.93
C LYS A 160 -8.53 -21.31 11.89
N SER A 161 -7.89 -20.25 12.31
CA SER A 161 -7.06 -19.45 11.44
C SER A 161 -5.63 -19.93 11.52
N ARG A 162 -4.93 -19.82 10.41
CA ARG A 162 -3.52 -20.16 10.30
C ARG A 162 -2.75 -19.02 9.65
N PHE A 163 -1.74 -18.53 10.33
CA PHE A 163 -0.72 -17.67 9.78
C PHE A 163 0.38 -18.56 9.18
N THR A 164 0.77 -18.31 7.94
CA THR A 164 1.76 -19.10 7.19
C THR A 164 2.73 -18.17 6.48
N ILE A 165 4.00 -18.51 6.54
CA ILE A 165 5.07 -17.87 5.78
C ILE A 165 5.60 -18.86 4.75
N TYR A 166 5.66 -18.44 3.50
CA TYR A 166 6.26 -19.17 2.39
C TYR A 166 7.55 -18.45 1.96
N ASN A 167 8.56 -19.23 1.57
CA ASN A 167 9.74 -18.70 0.89
C ASN A 167 9.43 -18.37 -0.58
N ASN A 168 10.41 -17.82 -1.27
CA ASN A 168 10.29 -17.46 -2.68
C ASN A 168 10.22 -18.67 -3.66
N GLU A 169 10.32 -19.89 -3.15
CA GLU A 169 10.14 -21.15 -3.91
C GLU A 169 8.79 -21.80 -3.61
N GLY A 170 7.96 -21.15 -2.78
CA GLY A 170 6.64 -21.63 -2.40
C GLY A 170 6.64 -22.70 -1.31
N GLU A 171 7.77 -22.93 -0.67
CA GLU A 171 7.88 -23.84 0.45
C GLU A 171 7.48 -23.14 1.75
N ILE A 172 6.88 -23.90 2.66
CA ILE A 172 6.46 -23.35 3.96
C ILE A 172 7.67 -23.30 4.89
N GLU A 173 8.02 -22.09 5.32
CA GLU A 173 9.05 -21.90 6.33
C GLU A 173 8.45 -21.93 7.74
N GLU A 174 7.30 -21.24 7.96
CA GLU A 174 6.70 -21.13 9.28
C GLU A 174 5.18 -21.31 9.25
N ARG A 175 4.65 -21.93 10.29
CA ARG A 175 3.21 -22.08 10.52
C ARG A 175 2.87 -21.83 11.97
N SER A 176 1.89 -20.98 12.20
CA SER A 176 1.31 -20.76 13.51
C SER A 176 -0.17 -21.02 13.49
N TYR A 177 -0.66 -21.75 14.49
CA TYR A 177 -2.06 -22.10 14.60
C TYR A 177 -2.74 -21.29 15.69
N GLN A 178 -3.91 -20.80 15.37
CA GLN A 178 -4.78 -20.11 16.32
C GLN A 178 -5.97 -20.97 16.70
N ASN A 179 -6.41 -20.80 17.90
CA ASN A 179 -7.68 -21.36 18.37
C ASN A 179 -8.74 -20.26 18.34
N PRO A 180 -9.99 -20.62 18.26
CA PRO A 180 -10.83 -20.61 17.05
C PRO A 180 -11.50 -19.27 16.85
N LEU A 181 -12.06 -19.09 15.69
CA LEU A 181 -13.30 -18.35 15.42
C LEU A 181 -13.19 -17.14 14.52
N PHE A 182 -13.58 -17.33 13.25
CA PHE A 182 -14.15 -16.32 12.35
C PHE A 182 -13.16 -15.44 11.56
N ARG A 183 -13.68 -15.01 10.44
CA ARG A 183 -13.10 -14.16 9.39
C ARG A 183 -11.97 -13.29 9.89
N ASN A 184 -10.81 -13.47 9.30
CA ASN A 184 -9.69 -12.58 9.53
C ASN A 184 -9.86 -11.32 8.67
N GLU A 185 -9.30 -10.22 9.16
CA GLU A 185 -9.14 -8.99 8.43
C GLU A 185 -7.73 -8.94 7.81
N SER A 186 -7.54 -8.00 6.90
CA SER A 186 -6.29 -7.86 6.16
C SER A 186 -5.05 -7.88 7.04
N LEU A 187 -4.08 -8.68 6.62
CA LEU A 187 -2.75 -8.75 7.20
C LEU A 187 -1.97 -7.46 6.90
N THR A 188 -1.29 -6.93 7.89
CA THR A 188 -0.37 -5.81 7.76
C THR A 188 0.99 -6.18 8.33
N ALA A 189 2.05 -5.59 7.80
CA ALA A 189 3.41 -5.86 8.23
C ALA A 189 4.14 -4.59 8.65
N GLY A 190 5.03 -4.72 9.62
CA GLY A 190 6.01 -3.71 9.99
C GLY A 190 7.34 -4.38 10.30
N ASN A 191 8.39 -3.58 10.45
CA ASN A 191 9.71 -4.10 10.79
C ASN A 191 10.41 -3.18 11.80
N TYR A 192 11.10 -3.77 12.76
CA TYR A 192 11.94 -3.03 13.71
C TYR A 192 13.29 -2.64 13.09
N ASN A 193 13.76 -3.47 12.17
CA ASN A 193 14.99 -3.32 11.39
C ASN A 193 14.86 -4.15 10.12
N ASN A 194 15.87 -4.20 9.29
CA ASN A 194 15.81 -4.90 7.99
C ASN A 194 15.59 -6.42 8.06
N SER A 195 15.51 -7.01 9.23
CA SER A 195 15.37 -8.46 9.44
C SER A 195 14.32 -8.89 10.46
N ASP A 196 13.83 -7.99 11.29
CA ASP A 196 12.89 -8.33 12.37
C ASP A 196 11.49 -7.83 12.02
N TYR A 197 10.72 -8.64 11.33
CA TYR A 197 9.36 -8.32 10.92
C TYR A 197 8.33 -8.72 11.97
N PHE A 198 7.25 -7.99 12.00
CA PHE A 198 6.04 -8.34 12.74
C PHE A 198 4.81 -8.14 11.86
N PHE A 199 3.78 -8.91 12.15
CA PHE A 199 2.55 -8.96 11.38
C PHE A 199 1.36 -8.76 12.32
N ILE A 200 0.44 -7.88 11.93
CA ILE A 200 -0.77 -7.58 12.70
C ILE A 200 -2.00 -7.87 11.84
N PHE A 201 -2.96 -8.56 12.42
CA PHE A 201 -4.29 -8.75 11.82
C PHE A 201 -5.36 -8.90 12.90
N GLY A 202 -6.57 -8.52 12.58
CA GLY A 202 -7.73 -8.67 13.43
C GLY A 202 -8.57 -9.88 13.07
N ASN A 203 -9.52 -10.24 13.92
CA ASN A 203 -10.58 -11.17 13.59
C ASN A 203 -11.95 -10.60 13.97
N SER A 204 -13.00 -11.17 13.42
CA SER A 204 -14.38 -10.77 13.72
C SER A 204 -14.85 -11.12 15.13
N PHE A 205 -13.97 -11.71 15.98
CA PHE A 205 -14.24 -12.09 17.36
C PHE A 205 -13.46 -11.29 18.38
N PHE A 206 -13.32 -10.00 18.17
CA PHE A 206 -12.79 -9.09 19.18
C PHE A 206 -11.31 -9.28 19.50
N GLN A 207 -10.52 -9.87 18.58
CA GLN A 207 -9.11 -10.14 18.83
C GLN A 207 -8.24 -9.51 17.77
N VAL A 208 -7.12 -8.96 18.19
CA VAL A 208 -6.02 -8.54 17.32
C VAL A 208 -4.82 -9.42 17.65
N PHE A 209 -4.22 -9.99 16.62
CA PHE A 209 -3.06 -10.85 16.70
C PHE A 209 -1.82 -10.12 16.23
N GLY A 210 -0.70 -10.40 16.87
CA GLY A 210 0.62 -9.96 16.45
C GLY A 210 1.57 -11.15 16.39
N TYR A 211 2.21 -11.37 15.26
CA TYR A 211 3.21 -12.43 15.04
C TYR A 211 4.53 -11.85 14.59
N THR A 212 5.60 -12.51 14.97
CA THR A 212 6.93 -12.30 14.43
C THR A 212 7.12 -13.15 13.14
N ASP A 213 8.15 -12.87 12.39
CA ASP A 213 8.50 -13.57 11.16
C ASP A 213 8.96 -15.03 11.36
N ASN A 214 9.26 -15.42 12.59
CA ASN A 214 9.48 -16.82 12.95
C ASN A 214 8.20 -17.55 13.38
N GLY A 215 7.02 -16.96 13.11
CA GLY A 215 5.72 -17.56 13.44
C GLY A 215 5.34 -17.55 14.92
N SER A 216 6.10 -16.88 15.78
CA SER A 216 5.78 -16.80 17.21
C SER A 216 4.77 -15.70 17.50
N LEU A 217 3.84 -15.95 18.40
CA LEU A 217 2.91 -14.93 18.90
C LEU A 217 3.70 -13.89 19.70
N MET A 218 3.48 -12.62 19.43
CA MET A 218 4.15 -11.53 20.14
C MET A 218 3.67 -11.45 21.59
N PRO A 219 4.54 -11.02 22.53
CA PRO A 219 4.16 -10.85 23.94
C PRO A 219 2.94 -9.93 24.11
N GLY A 220 1.99 -10.36 24.93
CA GLY A 220 0.75 -9.62 25.20
C GLY A 220 -0.37 -9.82 24.17
N PHE A 221 -0.09 -10.47 23.04
CA PHE A 221 -1.11 -10.83 22.07
C PHE A 221 -1.72 -12.22 22.35
N PRO A 222 -2.98 -12.50 21.94
CA PRO A 222 -3.88 -11.57 21.26
C PRO A 222 -4.43 -10.49 22.21
N ILE A 223 -4.61 -9.29 21.68
CA ILE A 223 -5.32 -8.22 22.37
C ILE A 223 -6.82 -8.49 22.22
N PHE A 224 -7.56 -8.42 23.34
CA PHE A 224 -9.01 -8.51 23.32
C PHE A 224 -9.60 -7.11 23.22
N SER A 225 -10.24 -6.83 22.09
CA SER A 225 -11.03 -5.61 21.91
C SER A 225 -12.49 -5.91 22.28
N PRO A 226 -13.20 -5.02 22.97
CA PRO A 226 -14.59 -5.26 23.32
C PRO A 226 -15.55 -5.27 22.12
N VAL A 227 -15.06 -5.18 20.89
CA VAL A 227 -15.88 -5.00 19.69
C VAL A 227 -15.28 -5.62 18.43
N LEU A 228 -16.17 -5.99 17.50
CA LEU A 228 -15.85 -6.58 16.19
C LEU A 228 -14.82 -5.75 15.42
N GLN A 229 -13.80 -6.41 14.90
CA GLN A 229 -12.79 -5.82 14.02
C GLN A 229 -13.21 -6.10 12.56
N TYR A 230 -13.51 -5.06 11.78
CA TYR A 230 -13.99 -5.23 10.40
C TYR A 230 -13.10 -4.60 9.35
N ARG A 231 -11.94 -4.09 9.70
CA ARG A 231 -11.10 -3.33 8.78
C ARG A 231 -9.62 -3.60 8.96
N SER A 232 -8.87 -3.35 7.90
CA SER A 232 -7.41 -3.41 7.92
C SER A 232 -6.83 -2.43 8.91
N THR A 233 -5.80 -2.86 9.59
CA THR A 233 -4.97 -2.00 10.43
C THR A 233 -4.02 -1.17 9.56
N SER A 234 -3.53 -0.06 10.12
CA SER A 234 -2.39 0.68 9.58
C SER A 234 -1.34 0.80 10.68
N ILE A 235 -0.08 0.79 10.27
CA ILE A 235 1.05 0.76 11.20
C ILE A 235 1.86 2.04 11.03
N GLY A 236 2.18 2.69 12.14
CA GLY A 236 3.05 3.85 12.20
C GLY A 236 3.72 4.01 13.55
N LYS A 237 4.88 4.67 13.56
CA LYS A 237 5.64 4.94 14.79
C LYS A 237 5.14 6.23 15.43
N LEU A 238 4.03 6.15 16.17
CA LEU A 238 3.39 7.29 16.83
C LEU A 238 4.01 7.64 18.18
N THR A 239 4.87 6.79 18.69
CA THR A 239 5.69 6.97 19.91
C THR A 239 7.12 6.53 19.59
N ASP A 240 7.90 6.18 20.60
CA ASP A 240 9.18 5.46 20.45
C ASP A 240 9.03 4.04 19.87
N LYS A 241 7.78 3.51 19.84
CA LYS A 241 7.43 2.19 19.33
C LYS A 241 6.47 2.29 18.15
N PHE A 242 6.46 1.24 17.34
CA PHE A 242 5.41 1.07 16.34
C PHE A 242 4.06 0.87 17.00
N CYS A 243 3.07 1.51 16.42
CA CYS A 243 1.70 1.46 16.85
C CYS A 243 0.82 1.04 15.68
N PHE A 244 -0.27 0.38 15.99
CA PHE A 244 -1.30 0.03 15.01
C PHE A 244 -2.66 0.52 15.48
N VAL A 245 -3.53 0.76 14.54
CA VAL A 245 -4.87 1.27 14.78
C VAL A 245 -5.85 0.14 14.65
N SER A 246 -6.59 -0.15 15.70
CA SER A 246 -7.70 -1.08 15.67
C SER A 246 -9.04 -0.34 15.69
N PHE A 247 -10.06 -0.92 15.09
CA PHE A 247 -11.41 -0.37 14.99
C PHE A 247 -12.38 -1.12 15.87
N PRO A 248 -12.48 -0.82 17.12
CA PRO A 248 -13.60 -1.32 17.88
C PRO A 248 -14.85 -0.51 17.50
N GLY A 249 -15.83 -1.13 16.82
CA GLY A 249 -17.17 -0.60 16.75
C GLY A 249 -17.88 -0.83 18.07
N ASN A 250 -18.31 0.16 18.83
CA ASN A 250 -19.02 -0.06 20.08
C ASN A 250 -20.54 0.09 19.89
N GLN A 251 -21.26 -0.86 20.46
CA GLN A 251 -22.65 -0.63 20.85
C GLN A 251 -22.64 0.12 22.18
N ASP A 252 -22.65 1.43 22.14
CA ASP A 252 -22.91 2.21 23.35
C ASP A 252 -24.37 2.03 23.72
N THR A 253 -24.65 1.09 24.62
CA THR A 253 -26.01 0.74 25.07
C THR A 253 -26.61 1.74 26.04
N VAL A 254 -26.01 2.90 26.22
CA VAL A 254 -26.61 3.96 27.02
C VAL A 254 -27.65 4.69 26.18
N GLY A 255 -28.87 4.24 26.26
CA GLY A 255 -30.05 4.94 25.74
C GLY A 255 -30.56 4.57 24.35
N GLY A 256 -30.34 3.35 23.87
CA GLY A 256 -31.01 2.81 22.69
C GLY A 256 -30.42 3.23 21.35
N MET A 257 -29.85 2.31 20.65
CA MET A 257 -29.50 2.33 19.21
C MET A 257 -28.58 3.43 18.69
N GLY A 258 -27.48 3.73 19.36
CA GLY A 258 -26.42 4.54 18.79
C GLY A 258 -25.13 3.73 18.67
N LEU A 259 -24.82 3.17 17.47
CA LEU A 259 -23.49 2.61 17.21
C LEU A 259 -22.50 3.78 17.08
N ARG A 260 -21.65 3.95 18.06
CA ARG A 260 -20.54 4.90 18.01
C ARG A 260 -19.25 4.11 17.82
N GLY A 261 -18.51 4.43 16.76
CA GLY A 261 -17.18 3.88 16.55
C GLY A 261 -16.12 4.66 17.32
N TYR A 262 -15.05 3.99 17.68
CA TYR A 262 -13.83 4.63 18.15
C TYR A 262 -12.61 3.94 17.54
N LEU A 263 -11.47 4.61 17.56
CA LEU A 263 -10.19 4.10 17.08
C LEU A 263 -9.32 3.86 18.30
N SER A 264 -8.93 2.63 18.56
CA SER A 264 -7.95 2.31 19.58
C SER A 264 -6.57 2.16 18.98
N PHE A 265 -5.58 2.75 19.62
CA PHE A 265 -4.18 2.74 19.22
C PHE A 265 -3.39 1.92 20.22
N TRP A 266 -2.71 0.90 19.72
CA TRP A 266 -1.93 -0.05 20.50
C TRP A 266 -0.50 -0.06 20.00
N ASN A 267 0.44 -0.14 20.93
CA ASN A 267 1.83 -0.38 20.56
C ASN A 267 2.13 -1.88 20.37
N THR A 268 3.31 -2.20 19.89
CA THR A 268 3.77 -3.58 19.66
C THR A 268 4.00 -4.39 20.95
N ASP A 269 3.91 -3.78 22.12
CA ASP A 269 3.90 -4.48 23.42
C ASP A 269 2.46 -4.79 23.91
N ALA A 270 1.47 -4.64 23.03
CA ALA A 270 0.05 -4.81 23.34
C ALA A 270 -0.49 -3.85 24.42
N GLN A 271 0.05 -2.63 24.47
CA GLN A 271 -0.41 -1.59 25.39
C GLN A 271 -1.18 -0.52 24.61
N GLU A 272 -2.37 -0.16 25.10
CA GLU A 272 -3.14 0.95 24.55
C GLU A 272 -2.46 2.27 24.89
N LEU A 273 -2.41 3.20 23.89
CA LEU A 273 -1.80 4.50 24.11
C LEU A 273 -2.65 5.35 25.05
N SER A 274 -2.03 6.16 25.90
CA SER A 274 -2.70 6.92 26.98
C SER A 274 -3.73 7.93 26.50
N TRP A 275 -3.63 8.40 25.25
CA TRP A 275 -4.58 9.33 24.62
C TRP A 275 -5.63 8.62 23.75
N SER A 276 -5.53 7.29 23.61
CA SER A 276 -6.53 6.43 22.97
C SER A 276 -7.76 6.27 23.89
N PRO A 277 -8.97 6.05 23.34
CA PRO A 277 -9.32 6.01 21.93
C PRO A 277 -9.69 7.38 21.33
N LEU A 278 -9.51 7.54 20.02
CA LEU A 278 -10.11 8.65 19.27
C LEU A 278 -11.56 8.31 18.90
N ARG A 279 -12.44 9.31 18.96
CA ARG A 279 -13.88 9.11 18.78
C ARG A 279 -14.42 9.96 17.61
N PRO A 280 -14.44 9.44 16.37
CA PRO A 280 -15.17 10.06 15.29
C PRO A 280 -16.68 9.97 15.54
N LYS A 281 -17.45 10.88 14.92
CA LYS A 281 -18.90 10.71 14.85
C LYS A 281 -19.22 9.60 13.83
N GLY A 282 -20.03 8.63 14.21
CA GLY A 282 -20.35 7.48 13.38
C GLY A 282 -19.32 6.34 13.46
N LEU A 283 -19.54 5.30 12.66
CA LEU A 283 -18.66 4.14 12.59
C LEU A 283 -17.53 4.39 11.58
N PRO A 284 -16.28 4.04 11.90
CA PRO A 284 -15.21 4.03 10.92
C PRO A 284 -15.59 3.22 9.68
N ALA A 285 -15.43 3.80 8.50
CA ALA A 285 -15.87 3.21 7.22
C ALA A 285 -14.72 2.86 6.29
N SER A 286 -13.54 3.45 6.52
CA SER A 286 -12.31 3.13 5.78
C SER A 286 -11.21 2.66 6.74
N ALA A 287 -10.19 2.01 6.23
CA ALA A 287 -8.93 1.88 6.95
C ALA A 287 -8.35 3.29 7.20
N PRO A 288 -7.69 3.54 8.35
CA PRO A 288 -6.98 4.79 8.56
C PRO A 288 -5.84 4.90 7.54
N THR A 289 -5.61 6.12 7.08
CA THR A 289 -4.52 6.41 6.17
C THR A 289 -3.62 7.43 6.83
N PHE A 290 -2.37 7.08 7.11
CA PHE A 290 -1.35 8.01 7.54
C PHE A 290 -0.74 8.71 6.33
N CYS A 291 -0.52 9.98 6.43
CA CYS A 291 0.06 10.85 5.39
C CYS A 291 0.68 12.10 6.03
N ASP A 292 1.32 12.92 5.24
CA ASP A 292 1.62 14.32 5.54
C ASP A 292 0.68 15.16 4.67
N LEU A 293 -0.45 15.57 5.24
CA LEU A 293 -1.54 16.20 4.50
C LEU A 293 -1.23 17.63 4.09
N ASN A 294 -0.48 18.34 4.91
CA ASN A 294 -0.17 19.76 4.75
C ASN A 294 1.30 20.01 4.37
N ASN A 295 2.08 18.97 4.17
CA ASN A 295 3.51 19.00 3.84
C ASN A 295 4.37 19.71 4.90
N ASP A 296 4.06 19.54 6.18
CA ASP A 296 4.85 20.06 7.28
C ASP A 296 5.87 19.06 7.84
N GLY A 297 5.95 17.87 7.24
CA GLY A 297 6.84 16.79 7.64
C GLY A 297 6.33 15.99 8.85
N GLN A 298 5.17 16.31 9.39
CA GLN A 298 4.56 15.59 10.50
C GLN A 298 3.50 14.62 9.99
N ALA A 299 3.25 13.59 10.79
CA ALA A 299 2.23 12.61 10.45
C ALA A 299 0.82 13.15 10.69
N ASP A 300 -0.01 12.99 9.69
CA ASP A 300 -1.46 13.13 9.77
C ASP A 300 -2.13 11.79 9.58
N MET A 301 -3.39 11.67 9.98
CA MET A 301 -4.21 10.50 9.73
C MET A 301 -5.56 10.91 9.19
N LEU A 302 -5.97 10.28 8.11
CA LEU A 302 -7.30 10.44 7.50
C LEU A 302 -8.17 9.23 7.78
N LEU A 303 -9.45 9.46 7.99
CA LEU A 303 -10.47 8.45 8.19
C LEU A 303 -11.82 8.92 7.66
N THR A 304 -12.57 8.01 7.02
CA THR A 304 -13.98 8.24 6.76
C THR A 304 -14.85 7.49 7.77
N SER A 305 -15.99 8.05 8.13
CA SER A 305 -17.00 7.40 8.94
C SER A 305 -18.36 7.37 8.23
N ASN A 306 -19.13 6.33 8.49
CA ASN A 306 -20.52 6.24 8.07
C ASN A 306 -21.41 6.80 9.16
N GLY A 307 -22.28 7.73 8.80
CA GLY A 307 -23.40 8.11 9.68
C GLY A 307 -24.42 6.98 9.70
N PHE A 308 -24.36 6.11 10.71
CA PHE A 308 -25.34 5.07 10.86
C PHE A 308 -26.38 5.44 11.94
N ILE A 309 -27.64 5.47 11.50
CA ILE A 309 -28.88 5.22 12.24
C ILE A 309 -29.39 6.35 13.15
N ASN A 310 -30.64 6.75 12.85
CA ASN A 310 -31.50 7.70 13.55
C ASN A 310 -31.20 9.19 13.39
N GLY A 311 -31.04 9.64 12.14
CA GLY A 311 -31.56 10.97 11.79
C GLY A 311 -30.66 12.14 12.06
N GLY A 312 -29.33 12.05 11.82
CA GLY A 312 -28.63 13.32 11.84
C GLY A 312 -27.12 13.39 11.67
N ASP A 313 -26.40 12.37 11.99
CA ASP A 313 -24.95 12.41 11.84
C ASP A 313 -24.54 11.80 10.50
N GLY A 314 -24.35 12.63 9.48
CA GLY A 314 -23.94 12.22 8.13
C GLY A 314 -22.56 11.56 8.09
N CYS A 315 -22.19 11.01 6.92
CA CYS A 315 -20.83 10.55 6.68
C CYS A 315 -19.82 11.67 6.97
N GLY A 316 -18.72 11.35 7.65
CA GLY A 316 -17.67 12.29 8.01
C GLY A 316 -16.33 11.93 7.42
N LEU A 317 -15.55 12.94 7.05
CA LEU A 317 -14.11 12.82 6.82
C LEU A 317 -13.41 13.48 8.01
N TYR A 318 -12.52 12.75 8.64
CA TYR A 318 -11.75 13.19 9.80
C TYR A 318 -10.29 13.24 9.46
N ALA A 319 -9.62 14.26 9.98
CA ALA A 319 -8.18 14.39 9.94
C ALA A 319 -7.65 14.67 11.35
N TRP A 320 -6.56 14.03 11.71
CA TRP A 320 -5.82 14.28 12.95
C TRP A 320 -4.35 14.46 12.63
N THR A 321 -3.72 15.44 13.26
CA THR A 321 -2.28 15.64 13.21
C THR A 321 -1.63 15.05 14.46
N PHE A 322 -0.45 14.45 14.33
CA PHE A 322 0.36 13.94 15.44
C PHE A 322 1.60 14.82 15.61
N PRO A 323 1.52 15.89 16.45
CA PRO A 323 2.60 16.84 16.58
C PRO A 323 3.90 16.17 17.07
N GLY A 324 5.01 16.46 16.40
CA GLY A 324 6.33 15.90 16.73
C GLY A 324 6.59 14.50 16.20
N VAL A 325 5.65 13.90 15.46
CA VAL A 325 5.82 12.62 14.80
C VAL A 325 6.17 12.86 13.33
N SER A 326 7.39 12.59 12.92
CA SER A 326 7.82 12.76 11.51
C SER A 326 7.20 11.70 10.61
N TYR A 327 6.59 12.12 9.50
CA TYR A 327 6.06 11.23 8.47
C TYR A 327 7.17 10.85 7.47
N ASN A 328 7.48 9.56 7.38
CA ASN A 328 8.39 8.96 6.40
C ASN A 328 8.16 7.45 6.32
N THR A 329 8.74 6.78 5.34
CA THR A 329 8.56 5.34 5.11
C THR A 329 9.14 4.45 6.23
N GLU A 330 10.14 4.93 6.97
CA GLU A 330 10.69 4.18 8.11
C GLU A 330 9.75 4.21 9.31
N ASN A 331 9.12 5.36 9.56
CA ASN A 331 8.18 5.52 10.66
C ASN A 331 6.78 4.96 10.32
N PHE A 332 6.42 4.89 9.05
CA PHE A 332 5.12 4.42 8.59
C PHE A 332 5.27 3.29 7.57
N PRO A 333 5.71 2.11 8.00
CA PRO A 333 5.96 0.98 7.10
C PRO A 333 4.68 0.39 6.48
N TRP A 334 3.51 0.70 7.03
CA TRP A 334 2.20 0.31 6.49
C TRP A 334 1.17 1.42 6.71
N PRO A 335 1.28 2.54 5.96
CA PRO A 335 0.51 3.75 6.27
C PRO A 335 -0.97 3.65 5.90
N MET A 336 -1.37 2.72 5.04
CA MET A 336 -2.74 2.61 4.54
C MET A 336 -3.11 1.18 4.13
N TYR A 337 -4.38 0.96 3.83
CA TYR A 337 -4.84 -0.30 3.25
C TYR A 337 -4.13 -0.62 1.93
N GLY A 338 -3.56 -1.81 1.85
CA GLY A 338 -2.78 -2.23 0.68
C GLY A 338 -1.33 -1.77 0.70
N HIS A 339 -0.84 -1.22 1.82
CA HIS A 339 0.50 -0.71 2.07
C HIS A 339 0.73 0.68 1.45
N ASP A 340 0.45 0.87 0.20
CA ASP A 340 0.75 2.05 -0.59
C ASP A 340 -0.43 2.47 -1.48
N ARG A 341 -0.30 3.61 -2.14
CA ARG A 341 -1.33 4.14 -3.05
C ARG A 341 -1.62 3.26 -4.27
N TYR A 342 -0.69 2.36 -4.62
CA TYR A 342 -0.84 1.39 -5.70
C TYR A 342 -1.46 0.08 -5.24
N ARG A 343 -1.59 -0.12 -3.91
CA ARG A 343 -2.15 -1.31 -3.27
C ARG A 343 -1.40 -2.59 -3.65
N THR A 344 -0.08 -2.54 -3.55
CA THR A 344 0.78 -3.66 -3.91
C THR A 344 0.79 -4.77 -2.87
N PHE A 345 0.47 -4.46 -1.60
CA PHE A 345 0.65 -5.34 -0.45
C PHE A 345 2.09 -5.86 -0.30
N GLN A 346 3.05 -5.08 -0.82
CA GLN A 346 4.47 -5.35 -0.69
C GLN A 346 5.10 -4.40 0.32
N HIS A 347 5.58 -4.95 1.44
CA HIS A 347 6.32 -4.17 2.41
C HIS A 347 7.64 -3.66 1.82
N GLY A 348 7.92 -2.38 2.02
CA GLY A 348 9.11 -1.74 1.50
C GLY A 348 9.07 -1.41 0.00
N PHE A 349 7.92 -1.58 -0.65
CA PHE A 349 7.73 -1.08 -2.01
C PHE A 349 7.82 0.45 -2.03
N ILE A 350 8.72 0.96 -2.85
CA ILE A 350 8.82 2.39 -3.14
C ILE A 350 8.24 2.59 -4.53
N PRO A 351 7.08 3.27 -4.65
CA PRO A 351 6.49 3.53 -5.94
C PRO A 351 7.47 4.25 -6.86
N PRO A 352 7.62 3.81 -8.13
CA PRO A 352 8.54 4.44 -9.07
C PRO A 352 8.20 5.91 -9.36
N ASP A 353 6.95 6.28 -9.18
CA ASP A 353 6.42 7.63 -9.29
C ASP A 353 6.05 8.22 -7.93
N GLU A 354 6.83 8.00 -6.88
CA GLU A 354 6.80 9.05 -5.88
C GLU A 354 7.04 10.31 -6.70
N PRO A 355 6.06 11.24 -6.89
CA PRO A 355 6.38 12.51 -7.48
C PRO A 355 7.48 13.03 -6.58
N VAL A 356 8.66 13.15 -7.15
CA VAL A 356 9.82 13.70 -6.48
C VAL A 356 9.24 14.97 -5.91
N GLY A 357 8.97 14.92 -4.58
CA GLY A 357 8.02 15.88 -4.00
C GLY A 357 8.50 17.28 -4.30
N ILE A 358 7.84 17.92 -5.26
CA ILE A 358 8.03 19.35 -5.51
C ILE A 358 7.40 20.00 -4.30
N GLN A 359 8.20 20.13 -3.25
CA GLN A 359 7.77 20.75 -2.02
C GLN A 359 8.08 22.22 -2.15
N PRO A 360 7.09 23.12 -2.15
CA PRO A 360 7.36 24.48 -1.79
C PRO A 360 7.83 24.47 -0.35
N TYR A 361 9.14 24.63 -0.12
CA TYR A 361 9.70 24.68 1.24
C TYR A 361 9.58 26.08 1.88
N SER A 362 9.01 27.03 1.16
CA SER A 362 8.66 28.37 1.66
C SER A 362 7.40 28.87 0.98
N THR A 363 6.50 29.46 1.74
CA THR A 363 5.30 30.20 1.27
C THR A 363 5.62 31.64 0.92
N GLU A 364 6.83 32.12 1.20
CA GLU A 364 7.28 33.44 0.76
C GLU A 364 7.51 33.41 -0.76
N VAL A 365 6.95 34.40 -1.46
CA VAL A 365 7.16 34.55 -2.90
C VAL A 365 8.57 35.11 -3.14
N PRO A 366 9.46 34.39 -3.85
CA PRO A 366 10.81 34.85 -4.11
C PRO A 366 10.83 36.11 -4.97
N ASP A 367 11.77 37.02 -4.70
CA ASP A 367 11.95 38.24 -5.49
C ASP A 367 12.49 37.99 -6.90
N ARG A 368 13.08 36.82 -7.14
CA ARG A 368 13.71 36.43 -8.42
C ARG A 368 13.55 34.94 -8.70
N PHE A 369 13.69 34.58 -9.96
CA PHE A 369 13.94 33.19 -10.33
C PHE A 369 15.35 32.78 -9.97
N SER A 370 15.55 31.54 -9.51
CA SER A 370 16.86 30.98 -9.27
C SER A 370 16.89 29.47 -9.50
N LEU A 371 18.06 28.97 -9.86
CA LEU A 371 18.36 27.53 -9.87
C LEU A 371 19.63 27.30 -9.03
N SER A 372 19.51 26.60 -7.93
CA SER A 372 20.63 26.34 -7.02
C SER A 372 21.51 25.20 -7.52
N GLN A 373 22.77 25.17 -7.06
CA GLN A 373 23.63 24.02 -7.25
C GLN A 373 23.07 22.84 -6.46
N ASN A 374 23.00 21.66 -7.09
CA ASN A 374 22.57 20.45 -6.42
C ASN A 374 23.50 20.08 -5.26
N TYR A 375 22.94 19.53 -4.21
CA TYR A 375 23.70 19.07 -3.05
C TYR A 375 23.17 17.69 -2.56
N PRO A 376 24.10 16.73 -2.30
CA PRO A 376 25.53 16.79 -2.52
C PRO A 376 25.92 16.88 -4.01
N ASN A 377 27.09 17.43 -4.32
CA ASN A 377 27.73 17.39 -5.64
C ASN A 377 29.26 17.33 -5.46
N PRO A 378 29.94 16.22 -5.82
CA PRO A 378 29.40 15.00 -6.43
C PRO A 378 28.39 14.26 -5.57
N PHE A 379 27.52 13.44 -6.18
CA PHE A 379 26.46 12.67 -5.50
C PHE A 379 26.54 11.17 -5.81
N ASN A 380 25.97 10.33 -4.89
CA ASN A 380 25.90 8.89 -5.03
C ASN A 380 24.71 8.34 -4.20
N PRO A 381 23.71 7.69 -4.77
CA PRO A 381 23.20 7.94 -6.13
C PRO A 381 22.23 9.13 -6.17
N SER A 382 21.91 9.76 -5.02
CA SER A 382 20.89 10.80 -4.88
C SER A 382 21.46 12.18 -4.61
N THR A 383 20.75 13.20 -5.09
CA THR A 383 21.06 14.61 -4.84
C THR A 383 19.78 15.44 -4.83
N VAL A 384 19.87 16.65 -4.26
CA VAL A 384 18.73 17.58 -4.18
C VAL A 384 19.03 18.82 -5.03
N ILE A 385 18.05 19.26 -5.79
CA ILE A 385 18.07 20.48 -6.59
C ILE A 385 17.01 21.43 -6.01
N ASN A 386 17.42 22.66 -5.67
CA ASN A 386 16.49 23.72 -5.25
C ASN A 386 16.36 24.77 -6.36
N TYR A 387 15.15 25.30 -6.54
CA TYR A 387 14.89 26.41 -7.46
C TYR A 387 13.74 27.30 -6.97
N GLU A 388 13.68 28.51 -7.51
CA GLU A 388 12.73 29.52 -7.11
C GLU A 388 11.97 30.08 -8.31
N LEU A 389 10.66 30.21 -8.19
CA LEU A 389 9.78 30.81 -9.18
C LEU A 389 9.19 32.10 -8.63
N ARG A 390 9.52 33.22 -9.29
CA ARG A 390 9.01 34.53 -8.91
C ARG A 390 7.51 34.71 -9.20
N VAL A 391 7.03 34.09 -10.26
CA VAL A 391 5.63 34.20 -10.71
C VAL A 391 5.09 32.81 -11.02
N THR A 392 3.79 32.66 -10.85
CA THR A 392 3.06 31.46 -11.28
C THR A 392 3.17 31.29 -12.78
N GLY A 393 3.66 30.15 -13.24
CA GLY A 393 3.87 29.89 -14.65
C GLY A 393 4.24 28.44 -14.93
N PHE A 394 4.48 28.13 -16.24
CA PHE A 394 4.95 26.82 -16.63
C PHE A 394 6.44 26.70 -16.34
N ALA A 395 6.81 25.66 -15.57
CA ALA A 395 8.19 25.36 -15.20
C ALA A 395 8.59 24.02 -15.83
N LYS A 396 9.82 23.94 -16.32
CA LYS A 396 10.40 22.75 -16.90
C LYS A 396 11.82 22.56 -16.40
N LEU A 397 12.08 21.46 -15.67
CA LEU A 397 13.40 21.08 -15.14
C LEU A 397 13.80 19.75 -15.75
N ILE A 398 14.86 19.73 -16.53
CA ILE A 398 15.30 18.52 -17.25
C ILE A 398 16.78 18.26 -16.96
N VAL A 399 17.12 16.97 -16.84
CA VAL A 399 18.50 16.48 -16.73
C VAL A 399 18.97 15.98 -18.09
N TYR A 400 20.19 16.33 -18.45
CA TYR A 400 20.83 15.97 -19.71
C TYR A 400 22.18 15.29 -19.48
N ASP A 401 22.55 14.40 -20.38
CA ASP A 401 23.92 13.87 -20.47
C ASP A 401 24.86 14.90 -21.15
N VAL A 402 26.13 14.54 -21.28
CA VAL A 402 27.15 15.39 -21.93
C VAL A 402 26.93 15.60 -23.43
N LEU A 403 26.08 14.77 -24.07
CA LEU A 403 25.71 14.87 -25.47
C LEU A 403 24.44 15.71 -25.68
N GLY A 404 23.82 16.15 -24.58
CA GLY A 404 22.57 16.91 -24.61
C GLY A 404 21.29 16.06 -24.73
N HIS A 405 21.38 14.73 -24.56
CA HIS A 405 20.21 13.89 -24.52
C HIS A 405 19.49 14.07 -23.19
N ASN A 406 18.16 14.14 -23.24
CA ASN A 406 17.31 14.13 -22.05
C ASN A 406 17.39 12.76 -21.38
N VAL A 407 17.89 12.72 -20.14
CA VAL A 407 17.97 11.49 -19.33
C VAL A 407 16.94 11.46 -18.21
N ALA A 408 16.37 12.60 -17.83
CA ALA A 408 15.25 12.68 -16.90
C ALA A 408 14.51 14.03 -17.03
N THR A 409 13.21 14.03 -16.97
CA THR A 409 12.37 15.21 -16.81
C THR A 409 11.86 15.27 -15.39
N LEU A 410 12.35 16.22 -14.60
CA LEU A 410 12.04 16.34 -13.18
C LEU A 410 10.80 17.20 -12.95
N VAL A 411 10.58 18.22 -13.78
CA VAL A 411 9.43 19.11 -13.72
C VAL A 411 8.98 19.42 -15.14
N ASN A 412 7.68 19.40 -15.41
CA ASN A 412 7.09 19.79 -16.69
C ASN A 412 5.61 20.17 -16.51
N GLU A 413 5.35 21.20 -15.69
CA GLU A 413 4.01 21.56 -15.29
C GLU A 413 3.88 23.04 -14.95
N LYS A 414 2.63 23.52 -14.75
CA LYS A 414 2.36 24.84 -14.23
C LYS A 414 2.51 24.82 -12.70
N GLN A 415 3.36 25.70 -12.18
CA GLN A 415 3.62 25.84 -10.74
C GLN A 415 3.32 27.26 -10.26
N ASN A 416 2.95 27.40 -8.99
CA ASN A 416 2.76 28.69 -8.35
C ASN A 416 4.11 29.38 -8.10
N ALA A 417 4.08 30.69 -7.87
CA ALA A 417 5.25 31.39 -7.35
C ALA A 417 5.65 30.79 -5.99
N GLY A 418 6.95 30.54 -5.77
CA GLY A 418 7.43 29.89 -4.55
C GLY A 418 8.83 29.31 -4.70
N SER A 419 9.35 28.76 -3.60
CA SER A 419 10.64 28.04 -3.57
C SER A 419 10.39 26.53 -3.57
N TYR A 420 11.13 25.81 -4.38
CA TYR A 420 10.91 24.40 -4.67
C TYR A 420 12.18 23.57 -4.41
N ARG A 421 11.97 22.34 -3.97
CA ARG A 421 13.00 21.35 -3.73
C ARG A 421 12.65 20.05 -4.44
N ILE A 422 13.60 19.47 -5.18
CA ILE A 422 13.39 18.23 -5.90
C ILE A 422 14.60 17.28 -5.69
N SER A 423 14.34 16.03 -5.41
CA SER A 423 15.34 14.98 -5.35
C SER A 423 15.57 14.39 -6.74
N PHE A 424 16.79 14.04 -7.07
CA PHE A 424 17.15 13.33 -8.29
C PHE A 424 17.99 12.12 -7.95
N GLU A 425 17.61 10.96 -8.48
CA GLU A 425 18.32 9.71 -8.33
C GLU A 425 18.96 9.25 -9.63
N GLY A 426 20.25 9.00 -9.59
CA GLY A 426 21.05 8.54 -10.73
C GLY A 426 21.33 7.03 -10.72
N ARG A 427 20.50 6.19 -10.08
CA ARG A 427 20.79 4.75 -9.94
C ARG A 427 20.98 4.05 -11.27
N ASN A 428 20.21 4.42 -12.28
CA ASN A 428 20.24 3.83 -13.61
C ASN A 428 21.19 4.53 -14.58
N LEU A 429 21.91 5.57 -14.12
CA LEU A 429 22.85 6.34 -14.93
C LEU A 429 24.28 5.92 -14.63
N SER A 430 25.17 6.01 -15.60
CA SER A 430 26.62 5.79 -15.43
C SER A 430 27.26 6.91 -14.64
N SER A 431 28.34 6.62 -13.89
CA SER A 431 29.18 7.68 -13.30
C SER A 431 29.63 8.65 -14.38
N GLY A 432 29.52 9.95 -14.10
CA GLY A 432 29.85 10.96 -15.11
C GLY A 432 29.31 12.35 -14.80
N VAL A 433 29.47 13.23 -15.77
CA VAL A 433 28.97 14.61 -15.71
C VAL A 433 27.60 14.68 -16.37
N TYR A 434 26.68 15.33 -15.69
CA TYR A 434 25.33 15.63 -16.15
C TYR A 434 25.04 17.12 -16.01
N PHE A 435 24.04 17.59 -16.72
CA PHE A 435 23.57 18.96 -16.64
C PHE A 435 22.07 18.95 -16.33
N TYR A 436 21.61 19.93 -15.57
CA TYR A 436 20.18 20.14 -15.38
C TYR A 436 19.82 21.58 -15.69
N LYS A 437 18.70 21.76 -16.36
CA LYS A 437 18.24 23.05 -16.87
C LYS A 437 16.83 23.34 -16.40
N LEU A 438 16.63 24.52 -15.82
CA LEU A 438 15.31 25.08 -15.49
C LEU A 438 14.94 26.11 -16.55
N ASP A 439 13.78 25.92 -17.17
CA ASP A 439 13.12 26.90 -18.03
C ASP A 439 11.79 27.31 -17.37
N ALA A 440 11.58 28.61 -17.11
CA ALA A 440 10.35 29.14 -16.50
C ALA A 440 10.03 30.54 -17.09
N GLY A 441 9.10 30.56 -18.06
CA GLY A 441 8.83 31.77 -18.84
C GLY A 441 10.06 32.23 -19.64
N GLU A 442 10.56 33.45 -19.38
CA GLU A 442 11.78 33.98 -19.99
C GLU A 442 13.07 33.57 -19.24
N PHE A 443 12.92 32.98 -18.05
CA PHE A 443 14.06 32.53 -17.27
C PHE A 443 14.55 31.17 -17.75
N SER A 444 15.87 31.05 -17.94
CA SER A 444 16.54 29.80 -18.29
C SER A 444 17.91 29.74 -17.65
N GLU A 445 18.16 28.72 -16.84
CA GLU A 445 19.46 28.51 -16.19
C GLU A 445 19.85 27.03 -16.23
N THR A 446 21.16 26.77 -16.42
CA THR A 446 21.73 25.41 -16.46
C THR A 446 22.83 25.27 -15.43
N LYS A 447 22.83 24.16 -14.70
CA LYS A 447 23.87 23.77 -13.73
C LYS A 447 24.49 22.42 -14.11
N ARG A 448 25.69 22.17 -13.61
CA ARG A 448 26.41 20.91 -13.77
C ARG A 448 26.39 20.10 -12.49
N MET A 449 26.20 18.80 -12.61
CA MET A 449 26.31 17.84 -11.50
C MET A 449 27.20 16.66 -11.87
N ILE A 450 27.76 15.97 -10.87
CA ILE A 450 28.69 14.85 -11.03
C ILE A 450 28.14 13.66 -10.25
N LEU A 451 27.83 12.56 -10.94
CA LEU A 451 27.45 11.28 -10.35
C LEU A 451 28.69 10.42 -10.17
N LEU A 452 28.89 9.93 -8.97
CA LEU A 452 29.91 8.94 -8.63
C LEU A 452 29.21 7.68 -8.10
N LYS A 453 29.53 6.54 -8.67
CA LYS A 453 29.08 5.22 -8.18
C LYS A 453 30.25 4.48 -7.58
#